data_ab95cc4c1068cbbae2933f035c2de961
#
_entry.id   ab95cc4c1068cbbae2933f035c2de961
#
_cell.length_a   1.000
_cell.length_b   1.000
_cell.length_c   1.000
_cell.angle_alpha   90.00
_cell.angle_beta   90.00
_cell.angle_gamma   90.00
#
_symmetry.space_group_name_H-M   'P 1'
#
loop_
_entity.id
_entity.type
_entity.pdbx_description
1 polymer ?
#
loop_
_entity_poly.entity_id
_entity_poly.type
_entity_poly.pdbx_seq_one_letter_code
_entity_poly.pdbx_strand_id
1 'polypeptide(L)'
;MLRNYLKIAIKVLVRRKFFTAVSLFGITFTLTVLLVVAALADHAPETKLDRTLHIVRLAMHGKHGNDTWVMGSSPGYPLLDHYFRDLPGVEKMSIYSKPRTVTSFVEGEKIVSNIRYVDGAYWDILDFTFVEGGPFTQEDDDNAELVAVISEATRRRFFGDAPALDKSIEADGIRYRVVGVVENVAATRQSAAADIWAPHGAARSKAFRNPFISGFWSSRGYESLLLAYSRKDFPQIREEFMSRLQHVEYTPPWESASGTPMTRLEFYACTFDYETSDGKPHMRRIALIWLAAIAAFLLLPTVNLVNINLSRLMERSPEIGVRKAFGASNAQLVGQFILENVFLCVLGGLLALGGAAGVLRLIESSGWIPYAELSINYRVFLYAWVLAFFFGLLSGVYPAWRTSRLHPVEALRGGAR
;
A
#
# COMPACT_ATOMS: atom_id res chain seq x y z
N MET A 1 11.79 -43.56 6.87
CA MET A 1 10.38 -43.48 6.45
C MET A 1 10.10 -42.23 5.63
N LEU A 2 10.45 -41.02 6.07
CA LEU A 2 10.19 -39.72 5.38
C LEU A 2 10.71 -39.72 3.93
N ARG A 3 11.94 -40.16 3.67
CA ARG A 3 12.56 -40.25 2.34
C ARG A 3 11.77 -41.14 1.35
N ASN A 4 11.13 -42.20 1.83
CA ASN A 4 10.30 -43.07 0.98
C ASN A 4 8.95 -42.40 0.67
N TYR A 5 8.33 -41.71 1.63
CA TYR A 5 7.10 -40.95 1.40
C TYR A 5 7.32 -39.82 0.40
N LEU A 6 8.46 -39.11 0.52
CA LEU A 6 8.82 -38.03 -0.44
C LEU A 6 9.01 -38.57 -1.86
N LYS A 7 9.72 -39.71 -2.03
CA LYS A 7 9.88 -40.35 -3.35
C LYS A 7 8.54 -40.78 -3.95
N ILE A 8 7.64 -41.33 -3.10
CA ILE A 8 6.30 -41.71 -3.54
C ILE A 8 5.48 -40.51 -3.91
N ALA A 9 5.50 -39.42 -3.13
CA ALA A 9 4.80 -38.17 -3.42
C ALA A 9 5.23 -37.61 -4.78
N ILE A 10 6.54 -37.46 -5.01
CA ILE A 10 7.08 -36.95 -6.29
C ILE A 10 6.65 -37.86 -7.45
N LYS A 11 6.77 -39.19 -7.33
CA LYS A 11 6.39 -40.13 -8.39
C LYS A 11 4.90 -40.06 -8.73
N VAL A 12 4.05 -39.84 -7.72
CA VAL A 12 2.61 -39.65 -7.90
C VAL A 12 2.28 -38.33 -8.61
N LEU A 13 2.93 -37.23 -8.20
CA LEU A 13 2.73 -35.93 -8.82
C LEU A 13 3.16 -35.91 -10.28
N VAL A 14 4.28 -36.54 -10.61
CA VAL A 14 4.78 -36.66 -12.00
C VAL A 14 3.87 -37.55 -12.84
N ARG A 15 3.28 -38.59 -12.28
CA ARG A 15 2.39 -39.53 -13.01
C ARG A 15 1.05 -38.87 -13.36
N ARG A 16 0.56 -37.86 -12.56
CA ARG A 16 -0.74 -37.21 -12.75
C ARG A 16 -0.55 -35.70 -13.05
N LYS A 17 0.12 -35.45 -14.18
CA LYS A 17 0.58 -34.11 -14.60
C LYS A 17 -0.55 -33.05 -14.59
N PHE A 18 -1.74 -33.38 -15.11
CA PHE A 18 -2.85 -32.44 -15.22
C PHE A 18 -3.32 -31.93 -13.85
N PHE A 19 -3.67 -32.82 -12.93
CA PHE A 19 -4.12 -32.42 -11.61
C PHE A 19 -3.06 -31.69 -10.79
N THR A 20 -1.80 -32.15 -10.94
CA THR A 20 -0.66 -31.47 -10.30
C THR A 20 -0.47 -30.06 -10.84
N ALA A 21 -0.56 -29.88 -12.15
CA ALA A 21 -0.43 -28.58 -12.80
C ALA A 21 -1.56 -27.62 -12.36
N VAL A 22 -2.81 -28.07 -12.34
CA VAL A 22 -3.97 -27.24 -11.91
C VAL A 22 -3.85 -26.83 -10.43
N SER A 23 -3.48 -27.78 -9.55
CA SER A 23 -3.28 -27.49 -8.12
C SER A 23 -2.12 -26.50 -7.91
N LEU A 24 -1.01 -26.74 -8.59
CA LEU A 24 0.18 -25.89 -8.51
C LEU A 24 -0.11 -24.49 -9.06
N PHE A 25 -0.79 -24.39 -10.19
CA PHE A 25 -1.23 -23.12 -10.77
C PHE A 25 -2.11 -22.34 -9.79
N GLY A 26 -3.12 -22.98 -9.18
CA GLY A 26 -4.00 -22.33 -8.22
C GLY A 26 -3.26 -21.74 -7.02
N ILE A 27 -2.36 -22.50 -6.41
CA ILE A 27 -1.55 -22.05 -5.27
C ILE A 27 -0.61 -20.92 -5.70
N THR A 28 0.13 -21.13 -6.80
CA THR A 28 1.11 -20.17 -7.33
C THR A 28 0.43 -18.85 -7.69
N PHE A 29 -0.66 -18.90 -8.45
CA PHE A 29 -1.38 -17.70 -8.88
C PHE A 29 -1.91 -16.89 -7.69
N THR A 30 -2.57 -17.57 -6.74
CA THR A 30 -3.11 -16.90 -5.55
C THR A 30 -2.03 -16.20 -4.74
N LEU A 31 -0.93 -16.90 -4.46
CA LEU A 31 0.19 -16.32 -3.72
C LEU A 31 0.87 -15.19 -4.50
N THR A 32 1.06 -15.35 -5.81
CA THR A 32 1.62 -14.29 -6.68
C THR A 32 0.78 -13.02 -6.60
N VAL A 33 -0.55 -13.13 -6.75
CA VAL A 33 -1.45 -11.96 -6.68
C VAL A 33 -1.38 -11.30 -5.30
N LEU A 34 -1.43 -12.08 -4.22
CA LEU A 34 -1.31 -11.55 -2.86
C LEU A 34 0.02 -10.83 -2.64
N LEU A 35 1.12 -11.38 -3.15
CA LEU A 35 2.44 -10.77 -3.03
C LEU A 35 2.55 -9.47 -3.83
N VAL A 36 2.03 -9.44 -5.05
CA VAL A 36 2.03 -8.23 -5.88
C VAL A 36 1.18 -7.14 -5.25
N VAL A 37 -0.03 -7.47 -4.79
CA VAL A 37 -0.89 -6.51 -4.09
C VAL A 37 -0.22 -5.99 -2.82
N ALA A 38 0.40 -6.88 -2.05
CA ALA A 38 1.13 -6.50 -0.85
C ALA A 38 2.34 -5.61 -1.15
N ALA A 39 3.12 -5.92 -2.19
CA ALA A 39 4.25 -5.09 -2.62
C ALA A 39 3.80 -3.70 -3.08
N LEU A 40 2.68 -3.60 -3.80
CA LEU A 40 2.11 -2.31 -4.19
C LEU A 40 1.58 -1.51 -2.98
N ALA A 41 1.09 -2.19 -1.95
CA ALA A 41 0.61 -1.55 -0.72
C ALA A 41 1.74 -1.14 0.24
N ASP A 42 2.83 -1.90 0.29
CA ASP A 42 3.95 -1.75 1.25
C ASP A 42 5.07 -0.84 0.72
N HIS A 43 4.79 -0.13 -0.37
CA HIS A 43 5.79 0.61 -1.13
C HIS A 43 6.22 1.92 -0.45
N ALA A 44 6.96 1.87 0.64
CA ALA A 44 7.99 2.80 1.12
C ALA A 44 8.48 2.46 2.53
N PRO A 45 9.71 2.01 2.72
CA PRO A 45 10.36 2.04 4.01
C PRO A 45 10.84 3.47 4.32
N GLU A 46 9.96 4.30 4.84
CA GLU A 46 10.37 5.58 5.43
C GLU A 46 10.46 5.36 6.93
N THR A 47 11.67 5.42 7.46
CA THR A 47 12.00 5.06 8.86
C THR A 47 11.30 5.92 9.89
N LYS A 48 10.92 7.15 9.53
CA LYS A 48 10.24 8.10 10.41
C LYS A 48 8.71 8.04 10.30
N LEU A 49 8.15 7.49 9.21
CA LEU A 49 6.69 7.44 9.01
C LEU A 49 5.94 6.61 10.05
N ASP A 50 6.63 5.71 10.73
CA ASP A 50 6.08 4.96 11.86
C ASP A 50 5.65 5.86 13.03
N ARG A 51 6.28 7.03 13.18
CA ARG A 51 6.01 8.03 14.21
C ARG A 51 5.30 9.27 13.65
N THR A 52 4.83 9.20 12.40
CA THR A 52 4.24 10.35 11.72
C THR A 52 2.72 10.21 11.64
N LEU A 53 2.03 11.28 11.98
CA LEU A 53 0.61 11.48 11.72
C LEU A 53 0.42 12.46 10.56
N HIS A 54 -0.65 12.28 9.81
CA HIS A 54 -1.00 13.09 8.64
C HIS A 54 -2.28 13.88 8.90
N ILE A 55 -2.27 15.18 8.63
CA ILE A 55 -3.47 15.99 8.52
C ILE A 55 -3.72 16.23 7.03
N VAL A 56 -4.70 15.55 6.49
CA VAL A 56 -4.97 15.53 5.04
C VAL A 56 -6.32 16.14 4.73
N ARG A 57 -7.27 15.92 5.64
CA ARG A 57 -8.66 16.26 5.41
C ARG A 57 -9.37 16.59 6.71
N LEU A 58 -10.22 17.61 6.64
CA LEU A 58 -11.19 17.96 7.68
C LEU A 58 -12.59 17.87 7.10
N ALA A 59 -13.55 17.45 7.89
CA ALA A 59 -14.97 17.56 7.56
C ALA A 59 -15.44 18.93 8.04
N MET A 60 -15.70 19.82 7.09
CA MET A 60 -16.21 21.18 7.34
C MET A 60 -17.72 21.14 7.42
N HIS A 61 -18.27 21.66 8.51
CA HIS A 61 -19.71 21.76 8.74
C HIS A 61 -20.16 23.17 8.42
N GLY A 62 -21.05 23.28 7.43
CA GLY A 62 -21.58 24.55 6.97
C GLY A 62 -23.08 24.65 7.25
N LYS A 63 -23.57 25.91 7.34
CA LYS A 63 -24.99 26.21 7.48
C LYS A 63 -25.37 27.42 6.62
N HIS A 64 -26.51 27.31 5.96
CA HIS A 64 -27.13 28.43 5.23
C HIS A 64 -28.63 28.38 5.43
N GLY A 65 -29.18 29.33 6.19
CA GLY A 65 -30.56 29.27 6.63
C GLY A 65 -30.83 28.06 7.54
N ASN A 66 -31.77 27.19 7.12
CA ASN A 66 -32.09 25.95 7.82
C ASN A 66 -31.33 24.72 7.30
N ASP A 67 -30.61 24.87 6.21
CA ASP A 67 -29.87 23.74 5.59
C ASP A 67 -28.47 23.62 6.20
N THR A 68 -28.14 22.44 6.65
CA THR A 68 -26.80 22.07 7.10
C THR A 68 -26.16 21.06 6.15
N TRP A 69 -24.89 21.24 5.85
CA TRP A 69 -24.13 20.29 5.02
C TRP A 69 -22.74 20.04 5.60
N VAL A 70 -22.18 18.90 5.22
CA VAL A 70 -20.81 18.54 5.55
C VAL A 70 -20.00 18.39 4.28
N MET A 71 -18.84 19.04 4.23
CA MET A 71 -17.92 18.94 3.09
C MET A 71 -16.53 18.55 3.58
N GLY A 72 -15.98 17.48 3.04
CA GLY A 72 -14.58 17.16 3.25
C GLY A 72 -13.68 18.12 2.47
N SER A 73 -12.78 18.79 3.16
CA SER A 73 -11.85 19.74 2.59
C SER A 73 -10.44 19.50 3.08
N SER A 74 -9.44 19.78 2.24
CA SER A 74 -8.07 19.90 2.74
C SER A 74 -7.95 21.23 3.46
N PRO A 75 -7.23 21.31 4.60
CA PRO A 75 -7.03 22.55 5.34
C PRO A 75 -6.24 23.57 4.51
N GLY A 76 -6.40 24.84 4.85
CA GLY A 76 -5.56 25.92 4.33
C GLY A 76 -4.24 26.01 5.11
N TYR A 77 -3.21 26.58 4.48
CA TYR A 77 -1.91 26.80 5.13
C TYR A 77 -2.03 27.56 6.46
N PRO A 78 -2.74 28.73 6.55
CA PRO A 78 -2.83 29.49 7.78
C PRO A 78 -3.54 28.76 8.91
N LEU A 79 -4.52 27.90 8.60
CA LEU A 79 -5.18 27.06 9.61
C LEU A 79 -4.19 26.10 10.24
N LEU A 80 -3.37 25.43 9.42
CA LEU A 80 -2.37 24.47 9.90
C LEU A 80 -1.27 25.18 10.68
N ASP A 81 -0.76 26.29 10.16
CA ASP A 81 0.35 27.02 10.72
C ASP A 81 0.00 27.71 12.03
N HIS A 82 -1.13 28.41 12.08
CA HIS A 82 -1.53 29.18 13.26
C HIS A 82 -2.01 28.33 14.43
N TYR A 83 -2.79 27.28 14.14
CA TYR A 83 -3.44 26.52 15.22
C TYR A 83 -2.71 25.22 15.60
N PHE A 84 -1.88 24.64 14.72
CA PHE A 84 -1.38 23.30 14.94
C PHE A 84 0.14 23.16 14.91
N ARG A 85 0.91 24.24 14.69
CA ARG A 85 2.37 24.14 14.57
C ARG A 85 3.05 23.64 15.86
N ASP A 86 2.55 23.99 17.03
CA ASP A 86 3.13 23.66 18.35
C ASP A 86 2.26 22.70 19.15
N LEU A 87 1.85 21.61 18.53
CA LEU A 87 1.13 20.56 19.22
C LEU A 87 2.04 19.81 20.21
N PRO A 88 1.63 19.66 21.49
CA PRO A 88 2.38 18.87 22.44
C PRO A 88 2.55 17.43 21.98
N GLY A 89 3.77 16.88 22.12
CA GLY A 89 4.11 15.53 21.67
C GLY A 89 4.59 15.45 20.22
N VAL A 90 4.55 16.56 19.48
CA VAL A 90 5.09 16.67 18.13
C VAL A 90 6.54 17.18 18.19
N GLU A 91 7.45 16.44 17.59
CA GLU A 91 8.87 16.80 17.45
C GLU A 91 9.09 17.83 16.36
N LYS A 92 8.47 17.59 15.19
CA LYS A 92 8.51 18.46 14.00
C LYS A 92 7.19 18.40 13.26
N MET A 93 6.76 19.52 12.71
CA MET A 93 5.61 19.62 11.83
C MET A 93 6.05 20.21 10.50
N SER A 94 5.63 19.59 9.40
CA SER A 94 5.75 20.13 8.07
C SER A 94 4.39 20.36 7.45
N ILE A 95 4.24 21.46 6.74
CA ILE A 95 3.07 21.78 5.93
C ILE A 95 3.50 21.74 4.46
N TYR A 96 2.72 21.07 3.62
CA TYR A 96 3.05 20.92 2.21
C TYR A 96 1.79 20.95 1.34
N SER A 97 1.93 21.46 0.11
CA SER A 97 0.80 21.52 -0.82
C SER A 97 0.55 20.16 -1.48
N LYS A 98 -0.65 19.95 -1.98
CA LYS A 98 -0.89 18.91 -2.99
C LYS A 98 -0.07 19.22 -4.25
N PRO A 99 0.42 18.18 -4.97
CA PRO A 99 1.14 18.38 -6.20
C PRO A 99 0.22 19.03 -7.23
N ARG A 100 0.76 20.04 -7.97
CA ARG A 100 0.05 20.74 -9.02
C ARG A 100 0.79 20.59 -10.34
N THR A 101 0.07 20.20 -11.38
CA THR A 101 0.64 20.09 -12.72
C THR A 101 0.91 21.49 -13.28
N VAL A 102 2.13 21.71 -13.73
CA VAL A 102 2.60 22.93 -14.39
C VAL A 102 3.22 22.59 -15.73
N THR A 103 3.21 23.58 -16.62
CA THR A 103 3.81 23.44 -17.94
C THR A 103 4.95 24.43 -18.08
N SER A 104 6.07 23.95 -18.56
CA SER A 104 7.27 24.73 -18.90
C SER A 104 7.61 24.53 -20.37
N PHE A 105 8.39 25.40 -20.95
CA PHE A 105 8.90 25.26 -22.30
C PHE A 105 10.43 25.37 -22.28
N VAL A 106 11.09 24.36 -22.86
CA VAL A 106 12.54 24.32 -23.01
C VAL A 106 12.84 24.09 -24.49
N GLU A 107 13.57 25.00 -25.11
CA GLU A 107 13.91 24.94 -26.54
C GLU A 107 12.71 24.71 -27.49
N GLY A 108 11.51 25.19 -27.07
CA GLY A 108 10.27 25.01 -27.82
C GLY A 108 9.51 23.72 -27.51
N GLU A 109 10.09 22.80 -26.77
CA GLU A 109 9.42 21.59 -26.31
C GLU A 109 8.62 21.85 -25.01
N LYS A 110 7.41 21.28 -24.97
CA LYS A 110 6.53 21.35 -23.81
C LYS A 110 6.90 20.31 -22.78
N ILE A 111 7.31 20.76 -21.59
CA ILE A 111 7.58 19.88 -20.43
C ILE A 111 6.44 20.04 -19.43
N VAL A 112 5.79 18.92 -19.09
CA VAL A 112 4.78 18.85 -18.03
C VAL A 112 5.43 18.29 -16.77
N SER A 113 5.28 19.00 -15.65
CA SER A 113 5.87 18.64 -14.36
C SER A 113 4.88 18.86 -13.22
N ASN A 114 5.04 18.17 -12.12
CA ASN A 114 4.28 18.39 -10.91
C ASN A 114 5.11 19.17 -9.90
N ILE A 115 4.65 20.37 -9.53
CA ILE A 115 5.27 21.18 -8.49
C ILE A 115 4.55 21.01 -7.17
N ARG A 116 5.30 20.95 -6.08
CA ARG A 116 4.83 20.93 -4.69
C ARG A 116 5.51 22.05 -3.92
N TYR A 117 4.73 22.77 -3.13
CA TYR A 117 5.24 23.78 -2.23
C TYR A 117 5.39 23.18 -0.83
N VAL A 118 6.55 23.34 -0.21
CA VAL A 118 6.91 22.71 1.06
C VAL A 118 7.69 23.69 1.94
N ASP A 119 7.68 23.44 3.26
CA ASP A 119 8.53 24.16 4.22
C ASP A 119 9.87 23.46 4.45
N GLY A 120 10.78 24.07 5.22
CA GLY A 120 12.09 23.51 5.52
C GLY A 120 12.02 22.19 6.31
N ALA A 121 11.03 22.06 7.21
CA ALA A 121 10.85 20.86 8.03
C ALA A 121 10.49 19.60 7.21
N TYR A 122 9.97 19.78 6.01
CA TYR A 122 9.63 18.70 5.08
C TYR A 122 10.80 17.76 4.80
N TRP A 123 12.00 18.32 4.61
CA TRP A 123 13.21 17.60 4.31
C TRP A 123 13.75 16.81 5.51
N ASP A 124 13.41 17.26 6.72
CA ASP A 124 13.80 16.57 7.95
C ASP A 124 12.91 15.38 8.28
N ILE A 125 11.62 15.44 7.88
CA ILE A 125 10.63 14.40 8.19
C ILE A 125 10.68 13.30 7.15
N LEU A 126 10.78 13.66 5.86
CA LEU A 126 10.82 12.71 4.75
C LEU A 126 12.27 12.46 4.31
N ASP A 127 12.59 11.19 4.12
CA ASP A 127 13.93 10.80 3.68
C ASP A 127 14.06 10.96 2.16
N PHE A 128 14.95 11.88 1.73
CA PHE A 128 15.33 12.10 0.34
C PHE A 128 16.81 11.83 0.15
N THR A 129 17.17 11.19 -0.96
CA THR A 129 18.56 11.02 -1.38
C THR A 129 18.93 12.14 -2.36
N PHE A 130 19.84 13.02 -1.97
CA PHE A 130 20.32 14.08 -2.85
C PHE A 130 21.46 13.56 -3.74
N VAL A 131 21.32 13.80 -5.04
CA VAL A 131 22.32 13.48 -6.07
C VAL A 131 23.26 14.67 -6.28
N GLU A 132 22.69 15.88 -6.24
CA GLU A 132 23.44 17.15 -6.34
C GLU A 132 22.90 18.13 -5.30
N GLY A 133 23.78 18.95 -4.72
CA GLY A 133 23.39 20.02 -3.79
C GLY A 133 22.73 19.53 -2.51
N GLY A 134 21.67 20.23 -2.10
CA GLY A 134 20.95 19.94 -0.87
C GLY A 134 19.55 20.56 -0.83
N PRO A 135 18.84 20.37 0.31
CA PRO A 135 17.54 20.99 0.52
C PRO A 135 17.66 22.51 0.70
N PHE A 136 16.60 23.24 0.37
CA PHE A 136 16.45 24.60 0.86
C PHE A 136 16.02 24.59 2.33
N THR A 137 16.27 25.69 3.02
CA THR A 137 16.08 25.85 4.45
C THR A 137 14.72 26.48 4.78
N GLN A 138 14.36 26.50 6.08
CA GLN A 138 13.20 27.27 6.53
C GLN A 138 13.39 28.79 6.30
N GLU A 139 14.63 29.30 6.40
CA GLU A 139 14.95 30.70 6.13
C GLU A 139 14.68 31.04 4.66
N ASP A 140 14.99 30.16 3.72
CA ASP A 140 14.65 30.32 2.30
C ASP A 140 13.15 30.41 2.08
N ASP A 141 12.36 29.62 2.83
CA ASP A 141 10.88 29.68 2.76
C ASP A 141 10.33 31.00 3.35
N ASP A 142 10.81 31.38 4.53
CA ASP A 142 10.40 32.62 5.22
C ASP A 142 10.73 33.88 4.39
N ASN A 143 11.87 33.87 3.71
CA ASN A 143 12.32 34.94 2.82
C ASN A 143 11.69 34.87 1.43
N ALA A 144 10.88 33.88 1.14
CA ALA A 144 10.27 33.64 -0.17
C ALA A 144 11.31 33.54 -1.30
N GLU A 145 12.46 32.91 -1.03
CA GLU A 145 13.51 32.70 -2.00
C GLU A 145 13.02 31.89 -3.20
N LEU A 146 13.36 32.34 -4.40
CA LEU A 146 12.98 31.67 -5.65
C LEU A 146 13.95 30.51 -5.95
N VAL A 147 13.95 29.51 -5.07
CA VAL A 147 14.79 28.31 -5.17
C VAL A 147 13.91 27.07 -5.37
N ALA A 148 14.50 26.04 -5.94
CA ALA A 148 13.82 24.75 -6.11
C ALA A 148 14.78 23.58 -5.97
N VAL A 149 14.25 22.48 -5.41
CA VAL A 149 14.82 21.14 -5.54
C VAL A 149 14.05 20.42 -6.66
N ILE A 150 14.75 19.68 -7.49
CA ILE A 150 14.14 18.96 -8.63
C ILE A 150 14.49 17.48 -8.59
N SER A 151 13.68 16.64 -9.22
CA SER A 151 14.00 15.22 -9.39
C SER A 151 15.09 15.03 -10.46
N GLU A 152 15.81 13.92 -10.40
CA GLU A 152 16.80 13.56 -11.42
C GLU A 152 16.18 13.48 -12.82
N ALA A 153 14.96 12.98 -12.94
CA ALA A 153 14.26 12.95 -14.21
C ALA A 153 13.93 14.36 -14.73
N THR A 154 13.60 15.29 -13.85
CA THR A 154 13.39 16.69 -14.21
C THR A 154 14.69 17.34 -14.63
N ARG A 155 15.81 17.06 -13.92
CA ARG A 155 17.13 17.50 -14.34
C ARG A 155 17.42 17.08 -15.79
N ARG A 156 17.22 15.79 -16.11
CA ARG A 156 17.46 15.26 -17.47
C ARG A 156 16.58 15.92 -18.53
N ARG A 157 15.32 16.19 -18.20
CA ARG A 157 14.39 16.86 -19.14
C ARG A 157 14.75 18.33 -19.43
N PHE A 158 15.27 19.05 -18.43
CA PHE A 158 15.62 20.47 -18.59
C PHE A 158 17.04 20.71 -19.04
N PHE A 159 18.00 19.85 -18.66
CA PHE A 159 19.42 20.11 -18.80
C PHE A 159 20.22 18.95 -19.44
N GLY A 160 19.54 17.84 -19.80
CA GLY A 160 20.21 16.63 -20.26
C GLY A 160 21.10 16.03 -19.16
N ASP A 161 22.33 15.68 -19.51
CA ASP A 161 23.31 15.12 -18.58
C ASP A 161 24.13 16.19 -17.83
N ALA A 162 23.89 17.47 -18.12
CA ALA A 162 24.63 18.56 -17.47
C ALA A 162 24.18 18.77 -16.01
N PRO A 163 25.08 19.17 -15.09
CA PRO A 163 24.73 19.54 -13.71
C PRO A 163 23.65 20.61 -13.70
N ALA A 164 22.72 20.53 -12.73
CA ALA A 164 21.61 21.45 -12.63
C ALA A 164 21.81 22.55 -11.60
N LEU A 165 22.75 22.41 -10.67
CA LEU A 165 22.98 23.37 -9.60
C LEU A 165 23.21 24.78 -10.16
N ASP A 166 22.62 25.77 -9.50
CA ASP A 166 22.64 27.19 -9.83
C ASP A 166 22.05 27.58 -11.19
N LYS A 167 21.56 26.59 -11.96
CA LYS A 167 20.77 26.89 -13.16
C LYS A 167 19.33 27.22 -12.80
N SER A 168 18.63 27.84 -13.75
CA SER A 168 17.24 28.23 -13.56
C SER A 168 16.30 27.33 -14.34
N ILE A 169 15.17 26.99 -13.70
CA ILE A 169 14.00 26.39 -14.35
C ILE A 169 12.82 27.34 -14.25
N GLU A 170 11.94 27.30 -15.23
CA GLU A 170 10.68 28.03 -15.15
C GLU A 170 9.56 27.04 -14.80
N ALA A 171 8.80 27.32 -13.76
CA ALA A 171 7.64 26.54 -13.36
C ALA A 171 6.55 27.45 -12.80
N ASP A 172 5.29 27.24 -13.15
CA ASP A 172 4.16 28.08 -12.72
C ASP A 172 4.33 29.59 -13.10
N GLY A 173 5.12 29.88 -14.15
CA GLY A 173 5.44 31.25 -14.57
C GLY A 173 6.40 31.99 -13.63
N ILE A 174 7.13 31.25 -12.80
CA ILE A 174 8.20 31.74 -11.93
C ILE A 174 9.51 31.06 -12.33
N ARG A 175 10.59 31.80 -12.29
CA ARG A 175 11.93 31.30 -12.51
C ARG A 175 12.58 30.95 -11.17
N TYR A 176 12.87 29.68 -10.95
CA TYR A 176 13.52 29.17 -9.75
C TYR A 176 14.97 28.79 -10.03
N ARG A 177 15.87 29.14 -9.11
CA ARG A 177 17.24 28.64 -9.11
C ARG A 177 17.28 27.24 -8.48
N VAL A 178 17.89 26.28 -9.15
CA VAL A 178 18.03 24.90 -8.65
C VAL A 178 19.12 24.87 -7.59
N VAL A 179 18.75 24.44 -6.37
CA VAL A 179 19.68 24.29 -5.22
C VAL A 179 19.96 22.83 -4.88
N GLY A 180 19.15 21.91 -5.36
CA GLY A 180 19.36 20.49 -5.13
C GLY A 180 18.67 19.63 -6.20
N VAL A 181 19.22 18.44 -6.38
CA VAL A 181 18.65 17.38 -7.21
C VAL A 181 18.52 16.14 -6.34
N VAL A 182 17.31 15.58 -6.28
CA VAL A 182 17.02 14.32 -5.56
C VAL A 182 16.82 13.17 -6.53
N GLU A 183 17.07 11.95 -6.07
CA GLU A 183 16.65 10.74 -6.79
C GLU A 183 15.15 10.80 -7.13
N ASN A 184 14.76 10.07 -8.16
CA ASN A 184 13.36 10.05 -8.55
C ASN A 184 12.48 9.47 -7.44
N VAL A 185 11.40 10.16 -7.11
CA VAL A 185 10.47 9.75 -6.06
C VAL A 185 9.30 9.00 -6.69
N ALA A 186 9.07 7.78 -6.23
CA ALA A 186 7.96 6.96 -6.71
C ALA A 186 6.60 7.65 -6.48
N ALA A 187 5.71 7.59 -7.48
CA ALA A 187 4.37 8.17 -7.40
C ALA A 187 3.51 7.58 -6.26
N THR A 188 3.86 6.39 -5.78
CA THR A 188 3.23 5.73 -4.63
C THR A 188 3.56 6.38 -3.29
N ARG A 189 4.65 7.16 -3.19
CA ARG A 189 5.00 7.96 -2.02
C ARG A 189 4.22 9.28 -2.04
N GLN A 190 2.90 9.20 -1.82
CA GLN A 190 1.97 10.33 -2.03
C GLN A 190 2.37 11.63 -1.34
N SER A 191 2.91 11.55 -0.12
CA SER A 191 3.36 12.74 0.63
C SER A 191 4.68 13.32 0.11
N ALA A 192 5.49 12.53 -0.61
CA ALA A 192 6.80 12.94 -1.11
C ALA A 192 6.82 13.24 -2.61
N ALA A 193 5.99 12.55 -3.40
CA ALA A 193 6.06 12.57 -4.86
C ALA A 193 5.79 13.96 -5.47
N ALA A 194 6.76 14.46 -6.20
CA ALA A 194 6.67 15.60 -7.11
C ALA A 194 7.85 15.55 -8.10
N ASP A 195 7.85 16.42 -9.07
CA ASP A 195 8.96 16.65 -10.00
C ASP A 195 9.83 17.84 -9.56
N ILE A 196 9.17 18.82 -8.90
CA ILE A 196 9.74 20.08 -8.43
C ILE A 196 9.21 20.37 -7.03
N TRP A 197 10.08 20.73 -6.11
CA TRP A 197 9.73 21.21 -4.77
C TRP A 197 10.24 22.63 -4.60
N ALA A 198 9.38 23.55 -4.15
CA ALA A 198 9.70 24.95 -3.95
C ALA A 198 9.17 25.45 -2.60
N PRO A 199 9.75 26.51 -2.00
CA PRO A 199 9.25 27.12 -0.79
C PRO A 199 7.81 27.64 -0.93
N HIS A 200 7.03 27.62 0.14
CA HIS A 200 5.67 28.19 0.15
C HIS A 200 5.69 29.68 -0.15
N GLY A 201 6.64 30.41 0.42
CA GLY A 201 6.80 31.84 0.22
C GLY A 201 6.96 32.21 -1.24
N ALA A 202 7.58 31.34 -2.04
CA ALA A 202 7.83 31.50 -3.47
C ALA A 202 6.60 31.25 -4.36
N ALA A 203 5.47 30.75 -3.80
CA ALA A 203 4.28 30.46 -4.59
C ALA A 203 3.66 31.73 -5.20
N ARG A 204 3.37 31.68 -6.53
CA ARG A 204 2.76 32.80 -7.26
C ARG A 204 1.39 33.19 -6.70
N SER A 205 0.59 32.18 -6.38
CA SER A 205 -0.77 32.41 -5.87
C SER A 205 -0.75 32.61 -4.37
N LYS A 206 -1.12 33.80 -3.92
CA LYS A 206 -1.34 34.08 -2.49
C LYS A 206 -2.64 33.44 -1.93
N ALA A 207 -3.34 32.65 -2.74
CA ALA A 207 -4.54 31.91 -2.31
C ALA A 207 -4.25 30.90 -1.17
N PHE A 208 -3.01 30.47 -0.99
CA PHE A 208 -2.60 29.67 0.17
C PHE A 208 -2.82 30.40 1.51
N ARG A 209 -2.94 31.74 1.50
CA ARG A 209 -3.22 32.55 2.70
C ARG A 209 -4.66 32.50 3.17
N ASN A 210 -5.57 31.87 2.40
CA ASN A 210 -6.94 31.66 2.85
C ASN A 210 -6.99 30.44 3.80
N PRO A 211 -7.38 30.59 5.09
CA PRO A 211 -7.43 29.51 6.05
C PRO A 211 -8.44 28.42 5.67
N PHE A 212 -9.48 28.77 4.94
CA PHE A 212 -10.56 27.87 4.54
C PHE A 212 -10.63 27.76 3.01
N ILE A 213 -9.57 27.27 2.39
CA ILE A 213 -9.65 26.93 0.97
C ILE A 213 -10.62 25.76 0.83
N SER A 214 -11.89 26.14 0.69
CA SER A 214 -12.97 25.22 0.43
C SER A 214 -12.97 24.81 -1.03
N GLY A 215 -12.96 23.54 -1.26
CA GLY A 215 -13.21 22.96 -2.56
C GLY A 215 -12.86 21.49 -2.51
N PHE A 216 -13.86 20.68 -2.54
CA PHE A 216 -13.78 19.22 -2.64
C PHE A 216 -12.85 18.75 -3.79
N TRP A 217 -12.73 19.59 -4.81
CA TRP A 217 -11.90 19.40 -6.01
C TRP A 217 -10.69 20.35 -6.04
N SER A 218 -10.40 21.07 -4.96
CA SER A 218 -9.32 22.02 -4.96
C SER A 218 -7.97 21.29 -4.88
N SER A 219 -7.25 21.28 -5.99
CA SER A 219 -5.82 20.96 -6.04
C SER A 219 -4.95 21.97 -5.26
N ARG A 220 -5.56 22.91 -4.53
CA ARG A 220 -4.90 23.99 -3.78
C ARG A 220 -4.85 23.76 -2.28
N GLY A 221 -5.34 22.61 -1.78
CA GLY A 221 -5.31 22.28 -0.38
C GLY A 221 -3.90 21.93 0.10
N TYR A 222 -3.70 22.12 1.40
CA TYR A 222 -2.49 21.74 2.11
C TYR A 222 -2.72 20.47 2.92
N GLU A 223 -1.64 19.81 3.21
CA GLU A 223 -1.56 18.65 4.05
C GLU A 223 -0.44 18.90 5.07
N SER A 224 -0.41 18.14 6.14
CA SER A 224 0.65 18.27 7.13
C SER A 224 1.14 16.91 7.59
N LEU A 225 2.45 16.86 7.89
CA LEU A 225 3.11 15.76 8.56
C LEU A 225 3.45 16.18 9.98
N LEU A 226 3.01 15.41 10.96
CA LEU A 226 3.32 15.58 12.38
C LEU A 226 4.24 14.44 12.81
N LEU A 227 5.54 14.70 12.91
CA LEU A 227 6.50 13.74 13.45
C LEU A 227 6.40 13.78 14.98
N ALA A 228 5.90 12.72 15.59
CA ALA A 228 5.82 12.60 17.04
C ALA A 228 7.15 12.11 17.62
N TYR A 229 7.44 12.45 18.88
CA TYR A 229 8.58 11.84 19.60
C TYR A 229 8.40 10.32 19.72
N SER A 230 7.17 9.86 19.96
CA SER A 230 6.83 8.45 20.08
C SER A 230 5.41 8.16 19.59
N ARG A 231 5.15 6.93 19.14
CA ARG A 231 3.78 6.46 18.86
C ARG A 231 2.85 6.55 20.10
N LYS A 232 3.42 6.54 21.29
CA LYS A 232 2.65 6.67 22.55
C LYS A 232 2.01 8.05 22.69
N ASP A 233 2.53 9.04 21.98
CA ASP A 233 2.04 10.43 22.04
C ASP A 233 0.85 10.66 21.09
N PHE A 234 0.55 9.72 20.19
CA PHE A 234 -0.56 9.84 19.23
C PHE A 234 -1.91 10.15 19.86
N PRO A 235 -2.33 9.51 20.96
CA PRO A 235 -3.60 9.86 21.61
C PRO A 235 -3.62 11.31 22.11
N GLN A 236 -2.56 11.78 22.75
CA GLN A 236 -2.43 13.14 23.23
C GLN A 236 -2.43 14.16 22.09
N ILE A 237 -1.67 13.91 21.02
CA ILE A 237 -1.65 14.77 19.82
C ILE A 237 -3.05 14.91 19.22
N ARG A 238 -3.79 13.79 19.12
CA ARG A 238 -5.14 13.77 18.58
C ARG A 238 -6.15 14.52 19.45
N GLU A 239 -6.06 14.36 20.76
CA GLU A 239 -6.92 15.05 21.73
C GLU A 239 -6.69 16.56 21.66
N GLU A 240 -5.44 16.99 21.71
CA GLU A 240 -5.08 18.41 21.63
C GLU A 240 -5.46 19.00 20.26
N PHE A 241 -5.23 18.26 19.16
CA PHE A 241 -5.66 18.69 17.84
C PHE A 241 -7.18 18.93 17.77
N MET A 242 -7.98 17.99 18.28
CA MET A 242 -9.44 18.13 18.30
C MET A 242 -9.90 19.28 19.22
N SER A 243 -9.23 19.46 20.35
CA SER A 243 -9.49 20.60 21.26
C SER A 243 -9.24 21.93 20.54
N ARG A 244 -8.08 22.10 19.91
CA ARG A 244 -7.75 23.34 19.17
C ARG A 244 -8.68 23.58 18.00
N LEU A 245 -9.09 22.50 17.30
CA LEU A 245 -10.01 22.60 16.17
C LEU A 245 -11.37 23.19 16.57
N GLN A 246 -11.81 22.99 17.80
CA GLN A 246 -13.05 23.58 18.34
C GLN A 246 -12.92 25.09 18.63
N HIS A 247 -11.69 25.58 18.80
CA HIS A 247 -11.40 27.00 19.10
C HIS A 247 -11.05 27.82 17.85
N VAL A 248 -11.11 27.20 16.67
CA VAL A 248 -10.88 27.89 15.40
C VAL A 248 -12.04 28.86 15.13
N GLU A 249 -11.72 30.09 14.75
CA GLU A 249 -12.70 31.08 14.30
C GLU A 249 -13.11 30.79 12.86
N TYR A 250 -14.33 30.26 12.68
CA TYR A 250 -14.86 29.94 11.36
C TYR A 250 -15.57 31.13 10.75
N THR A 251 -15.37 31.36 9.44
CA THR A 251 -16.11 32.37 8.69
C THR A 251 -17.29 31.75 7.95
N PRO A 252 -18.45 32.40 7.92
CA PRO A 252 -19.61 31.89 7.19
C PRO A 252 -19.26 31.53 5.73
N PRO A 253 -19.81 30.44 5.19
CA PRO A 253 -20.92 29.63 5.73
C PRO A 253 -20.50 28.51 6.70
N TRP A 254 -19.22 28.47 7.13
CA TRP A 254 -18.68 27.42 7.99
C TRP A 254 -18.93 27.74 9.46
N GLU A 255 -19.39 26.75 10.22
CA GLU A 255 -19.64 26.86 11.68
C GLU A 255 -18.63 26.05 12.50
N SER A 256 -18.16 24.95 11.96
CA SER A 256 -17.22 24.07 12.65
C SER A 256 -16.49 23.16 11.68
N ALA A 257 -15.46 22.48 12.17
CA ALA A 257 -14.81 21.39 11.47
C ALA A 257 -14.61 20.20 12.42
N SER A 258 -14.57 19.02 11.84
CA SER A 258 -14.19 17.79 12.55
C SER A 258 -13.13 17.02 11.76
N GLY A 259 -12.31 16.28 12.48
CA GLY A 259 -11.24 15.49 11.92
C GLY A 259 -10.21 15.12 12.96
N THR A 260 -9.23 14.33 12.56
CA THR A 260 -8.15 13.90 13.45
C THR A 260 -6.90 13.63 12.62
N PRO A 261 -5.70 13.87 13.17
CA PRO A 261 -4.48 13.42 12.55
C PRO A 261 -4.46 11.90 12.41
N MET A 262 -4.10 11.42 11.23
CA MET A 262 -4.23 10.03 10.83
C MET A 262 -2.86 9.37 10.71
N THR A 263 -2.76 8.11 11.08
CA THR A 263 -1.62 7.27 10.68
C THR A 263 -1.66 7.04 9.17
N ARG A 264 -0.54 6.63 8.59
CA ARG A 264 -0.45 6.28 7.17
C ARG A 264 -1.50 5.24 6.76
N LEU A 265 -1.75 4.23 7.60
CA LEU A 265 -2.77 3.21 7.33
C LEU A 265 -4.18 3.80 7.32
N GLU A 266 -4.49 4.67 8.27
CA GLU A 266 -5.78 5.39 8.33
C GLU A 266 -5.95 6.32 7.13
N PHE A 267 -4.88 6.99 6.69
CA PHE A 267 -4.88 7.82 5.50
C PHE A 267 -5.24 7.04 4.23
N TYR A 268 -4.58 5.89 4.00
CA TYR A 268 -4.96 5.03 2.88
C TYR A 268 -6.38 4.46 3.02
N ALA A 269 -6.79 4.14 4.24
CA ALA A 269 -8.13 3.64 4.53
C ALA A 269 -9.21 4.67 4.18
N CYS A 270 -8.98 5.97 4.42
CA CYS A 270 -9.88 7.05 4.04
C CYS A 270 -10.13 7.14 2.53
N THR A 271 -9.24 6.62 1.70
CA THR A 271 -9.46 6.55 0.25
C THR A 271 -10.61 5.61 -0.12
N PHE A 272 -10.87 4.61 0.71
CA PHE A 272 -11.92 3.60 0.51
C PHE A 272 -13.20 3.91 1.31
N ASP A 273 -13.13 4.72 2.37
CA ASP A 273 -14.27 5.08 3.23
C ASP A 273 -14.44 6.61 3.25
N TYR A 274 -14.98 7.11 2.15
CA TYR A 274 -14.99 8.54 1.83
C TYR A 274 -16.09 9.35 2.54
N GLU A 275 -17.16 8.71 3.01
CA GLU A 275 -18.40 9.37 3.46
C GLU A 275 -18.53 9.51 4.98
N THR A 276 -17.44 9.63 5.73
CA THR A 276 -17.57 9.80 7.18
C THR A 276 -17.85 11.27 7.52
N SER A 277 -19.00 11.52 8.09
CA SER A 277 -19.41 12.86 8.58
C SER A 277 -18.52 13.42 9.69
N ASP A 278 -17.76 12.56 10.36
CA ASP A 278 -16.83 12.90 11.45
C ASP A 278 -15.36 13.00 11.02
N GLY A 279 -15.08 12.83 9.73
CA GLY A 279 -13.72 12.89 9.18
C GLY A 279 -12.78 11.76 9.62
N LYS A 280 -13.33 10.66 10.19
CA LYS A 280 -12.56 9.50 10.65
C LYS A 280 -12.92 8.26 9.86
N PRO A 281 -11.94 7.46 9.40
CA PRO A 281 -12.25 6.21 8.71
C PRO A 281 -12.78 5.17 9.70
N HIS A 282 -13.78 4.40 9.29
CA HIS A 282 -14.29 3.27 10.06
C HIS A 282 -13.35 2.07 9.94
N MET A 283 -12.20 2.10 10.60
CA MET A 283 -11.14 1.10 10.48
C MET A 283 -11.63 -0.34 10.66
N ARG A 284 -12.58 -0.59 11.57
CA ARG A 284 -13.17 -1.93 11.76
C ARG A 284 -13.92 -2.39 10.52
N ARG A 285 -14.73 -1.52 9.91
CA ARG A 285 -15.50 -1.83 8.68
C ARG A 285 -14.54 -2.13 7.54
N ILE A 286 -13.54 -1.29 7.35
CA ILE A 286 -12.52 -1.46 6.31
C ILE A 286 -11.75 -2.77 6.51
N ALA A 287 -11.29 -3.03 7.74
CA ALA A 287 -10.60 -4.27 8.08
C ALA A 287 -11.46 -5.52 7.82
N LEU A 288 -12.76 -5.47 8.14
CA LEU A 288 -13.68 -6.57 7.86
C LEU A 288 -13.91 -6.78 6.36
N ILE A 289 -14.02 -5.70 5.58
CA ILE A 289 -14.16 -5.79 4.11
C ILE A 289 -12.91 -6.42 3.51
N TRP A 290 -11.70 -5.96 3.89
CA TRP A 290 -10.45 -6.54 3.41
C TRP A 290 -10.27 -7.99 3.85
N LEU A 291 -10.60 -8.31 5.11
CA LEU A 291 -10.55 -9.69 5.60
C LEU A 291 -11.50 -10.60 4.81
N ALA A 292 -12.73 -10.14 4.56
CA ALA A 292 -13.70 -10.88 3.76
C ALA A 292 -13.25 -11.06 2.30
N ALA A 293 -12.66 -10.02 1.70
CA ALA A 293 -12.12 -10.08 0.34
C ALA A 293 -10.96 -11.07 0.25
N ILE A 294 -10.01 -11.03 1.18
CA ILE A 294 -8.89 -11.96 1.25
C ILE A 294 -9.39 -13.39 1.48
N ALA A 295 -10.34 -13.58 2.40
CA ALA A 295 -10.94 -14.88 2.67
C ALA A 295 -11.66 -15.44 1.43
N ALA A 296 -12.45 -14.63 0.74
CA ALA A 296 -13.13 -15.02 -0.49
C ALA A 296 -12.12 -15.39 -1.60
N PHE A 297 -11.06 -14.60 -1.75
CA PHE A 297 -10.00 -14.84 -2.72
C PHE A 297 -9.24 -16.16 -2.44
N LEU A 298 -8.99 -16.48 -1.16
CA LEU A 298 -8.36 -17.74 -0.76
C LEU A 298 -9.31 -18.94 -0.82
N LEU A 299 -10.62 -18.70 -0.66
CA LEU A 299 -11.63 -19.77 -0.69
C LEU A 299 -11.73 -20.42 -2.08
N LEU A 300 -11.65 -19.64 -3.15
CA LEU A 300 -11.75 -20.14 -4.53
C LEU A 300 -10.72 -21.24 -4.84
N PRO A 301 -9.41 -21.03 -4.70
CA PRO A 301 -8.43 -22.10 -4.93
C PRO A 301 -8.55 -23.24 -3.91
N THR A 302 -8.99 -22.95 -2.68
CA THR A 302 -9.17 -23.97 -1.65
C THR A 302 -10.29 -24.94 -2.03
N VAL A 303 -11.45 -24.45 -2.47
CA VAL A 303 -12.56 -25.28 -2.95
C VAL A 303 -12.15 -26.08 -4.19
N ASN A 304 -11.41 -25.47 -5.10
CA ASN A 304 -10.87 -26.18 -6.27
C ASN A 304 -9.92 -27.31 -5.86
N LEU A 305 -9.01 -27.05 -4.90
CA LEU A 305 -8.10 -28.06 -4.35
C LEU A 305 -8.87 -29.20 -3.66
N VAL A 306 -9.94 -28.90 -2.90
CA VAL A 306 -10.80 -29.92 -2.29
C VAL A 306 -11.42 -30.82 -3.36
N ASN A 307 -11.99 -30.24 -4.41
CA ASN A 307 -12.61 -30.98 -5.50
C ASN A 307 -11.59 -31.89 -6.24
N ILE A 308 -10.41 -31.33 -6.54
CA ILE A 308 -9.32 -32.08 -7.18
C ILE A 308 -8.82 -33.21 -6.28
N ASN A 309 -8.64 -32.95 -4.99
CA ASN A 309 -8.19 -33.95 -4.03
C ASN A 309 -9.24 -35.07 -3.85
N LEU A 310 -10.53 -34.72 -3.84
CA LEU A 310 -11.61 -35.67 -3.78
C LEU A 310 -11.63 -36.58 -5.02
N SER A 311 -11.54 -36.01 -6.23
CA SER A 311 -11.45 -36.75 -7.48
C SER A 311 -10.25 -37.72 -7.51
N ARG A 312 -9.06 -37.23 -7.07
CA ARG A 312 -7.86 -38.08 -6.92
C ARG A 312 -8.05 -39.23 -5.98
N LEU A 313 -8.72 -39.04 -4.85
CA LEU A 313 -8.98 -40.07 -3.86
C LEU A 313 -9.96 -41.10 -4.39
N MET A 314 -11.00 -40.69 -5.09
CA MET A 314 -11.97 -41.60 -5.71
C MET A 314 -11.30 -42.51 -6.76
N GLU A 315 -10.43 -41.94 -7.62
CA GLU A 315 -9.67 -42.74 -8.60
C GLU A 315 -8.67 -43.72 -7.96
N ARG A 316 -8.19 -43.42 -6.75
CA ARG A 316 -7.26 -44.27 -6.00
C ARG A 316 -7.95 -45.21 -5.01
N SER A 317 -9.28 -45.17 -4.92
CA SER A 317 -10.04 -46.03 -4.00
C SER A 317 -9.66 -47.49 -4.07
N PRO A 318 -9.48 -48.12 -5.27
CA PRO A 318 -9.04 -49.52 -5.36
C PRO A 318 -7.62 -49.72 -4.78
N GLU A 319 -6.68 -48.83 -5.05
CA GLU A 319 -5.30 -48.91 -4.52
C GLU A 319 -5.30 -48.77 -3.00
N ILE A 320 -6.11 -47.84 -2.45
CA ILE A 320 -6.28 -47.65 -1.01
C ILE A 320 -6.88 -48.93 -0.37
N GLY A 321 -7.88 -49.51 -1.03
CA GLY A 321 -8.51 -50.77 -0.58
C GLY A 321 -7.50 -51.92 -0.48
N VAL A 322 -6.67 -52.12 -1.50
CA VAL A 322 -5.60 -53.10 -1.50
C VAL A 322 -4.61 -52.86 -0.35
N ARG A 323 -4.13 -51.63 -0.18
CA ARG A 323 -3.19 -51.28 0.90
C ARG A 323 -3.78 -51.53 2.30
N LYS A 324 -5.08 -51.26 2.49
CA LYS A 324 -5.79 -51.57 3.72
C LYS A 324 -5.90 -53.09 3.96
N ALA A 325 -6.18 -53.87 2.92
CA ALA A 325 -6.20 -55.31 3.01
C ALA A 325 -4.85 -55.88 3.44
N PHE A 326 -3.73 -55.22 3.07
CA PHE A 326 -2.38 -55.54 3.52
C PHE A 326 -1.98 -54.88 4.86
N GLY A 327 -2.94 -54.31 5.61
CA GLY A 327 -2.72 -53.83 6.97
C GLY A 327 -2.26 -52.36 7.09
N ALA A 328 -2.35 -51.54 6.03
CA ALA A 328 -2.05 -50.14 6.14
C ALA A 328 -3.05 -49.42 7.05
N SER A 329 -2.55 -48.67 8.04
CA SER A 329 -3.39 -47.89 8.96
C SER A 329 -3.95 -46.64 8.29
N ASN A 330 -5.11 -46.16 8.76
CA ASN A 330 -5.71 -44.93 8.31
C ASN A 330 -4.77 -43.73 8.47
N ALA A 331 -4.00 -43.67 9.56
CA ALA A 331 -3.03 -42.61 9.82
C ALA A 331 -1.90 -42.59 8.78
N GLN A 332 -1.43 -43.75 8.32
CA GLN A 332 -0.41 -43.82 7.27
C GLN A 332 -0.90 -43.28 5.93
N LEU A 333 -2.16 -43.61 5.56
CA LEU A 333 -2.76 -43.13 4.33
C LEU A 333 -2.99 -41.61 4.37
N VAL A 334 -3.59 -41.12 5.46
CA VAL A 334 -3.80 -39.67 5.66
C VAL A 334 -2.46 -38.93 5.68
N GLY A 335 -1.45 -39.44 6.39
CA GLY A 335 -0.12 -38.85 6.43
C GLY A 335 0.54 -38.73 5.04
N GLN A 336 0.34 -39.72 4.17
CA GLN A 336 0.83 -39.65 2.80
C GLN A 336 0.16 -38.52 2.01
N PHE A 337 -1.16 -38.34 2.10
CA PHE A 337 -1.88 -37.27 1.43
C PHE A 337 -1.49 -35.86 1.95
N ILE A 338 -1.30 -35.75 3.26
CA ILE A 338 -0.79 -34.53 3.86
C ILE A 338 0.58 -34.17 3.27
N LEU A 339 1.51 -35.09 3.17
CA LEU A 339 2.82 -34.86 2.59
C LEU A 339 2.76 -34.46 1.11
N GLU A 340 1.87 -35.08 0.33
CA GLU A 340 1.64 -34.70 -1.07
C GLU A 340 1.19 -33.22 -1.16
N ASN A 341 0.24 -32.79 -0.32
CA ASN A 341 -0.24 -31.41 -0.29
C ASN A 341 0.82 -30.41 0.25
N VAL A 342 1.56 -30.80 1.29
CA VAL A 342 2.70 -30.00 1.81
C VAL A 342 3.71 -29.72 0.70
N PHE A 343 4.06 -30.76 -0.05
CA PHE A 343 5.01 -30.64 -1.17
C PHE A 343 4.49 -29.68 -2.26
N LEU A 344 3.20 -29.77 -2.60
CA LEU A 344 2.56 -28.84 -3.54
C LEU A 344 2.56 -27.40 -3.03
N CYS A 345 2.27 -27.18 -1.75
CA CYS A 345 2.29 -25.86 -1.13
C CYS A 345 3.70 -25.25 -1.12
N VAL A 346 4.72 -26.06 -0.80
CA VAL A 346 6.12 -25.61 -0.82
C VAL A 346 6.53 -25.22 -2.25
N LEU A 347 6.28 -26.09 -3.21
CA LEU A 347 6.64 -25.83 -4.61
C LEU A 347 5.86 -24.64 -5.19
N GLY A 348 4.55 -24.56 -4.89
CA GLY A 348 3.70 -23.45 -5.29
C GLY A 348 4.15 -22.11 -4.70
N GLY A 349 4.59 -22.10 -3.44
CA GLY A 349 5.16 -20.92 -2.78
C GLY A 349 6.46 -20.44 -3.43
N LEU A 350 7.36 -21.36 -3.75
CA LEU A 350 8.61 -21.03 -4.46
C LEU A 350 8.35 -20.45 -5.87
N LEU A 351 7.42 -21.07 -6.60
CA LEU A 351 7.01 -20.57 -7.91
C LEU A 351 6.32 -19.20 -7.81
N ALA A 352 5.55 -18.97 -6.74
CA ALA A 352 4.89 -17.70 -6.50
C ALA A 352 5.88 -16.55 -6.24
N LEU A 353 6.99 -16.81 -5.56
CA LEU A 353 8.09 -15.83 -5.40
C LEU A 353 8.67 -15.43 -6.76
N GLY A 354 8.96 -16.40 -7.61
CA GLY A 354 9.44 -16.14 -8.97
C GLY A 354 8.40 -15.40 -9.82
N GLY A 355 7.13 -15.81 -9.72
CA GLY A 355 6.01 -15.16 -10.39
C GLY A 355 5.82 -13.71 -9.95
N ALA A 356 5.84 -13.46 -8.64
CA ALA A 356 5.72 -12.11 -8.09
C ALA A 356 6.90 -11.22 -8.52
N ALA A 357 8.14 -11.73 -8.43
CA ALA A 357 9.32 -11.01 -8.91
C ALA A 357 9.22 -10.66 -10.41
N GLY A 358 8.73 -11.60 -11.21
CA GLY A 358 8.52 -11.37 -12.65
C GLY A 358 7.48 -10.31 -12.94
N VAL A 359 6.30 -10.38 -12.25
CA VAL A 359 5.22 -9.40 -12.43
C VAL A 359 5.65 -8.01 -11.95
N LEU A 360 6.33 -7.90 -10.79
CA LEU A 360 6.81 -6.62 -10.27
C LEU A 360 7.81 -5.97 -11.22
N ARG A 361 8.78 -6.74 -11.76
CA ARG A 361 9.71 -6.25 -12.80
C ARG A 361 9.00 -5.79 -14.06
N LEU A 362 7.94 -6.49 -14.49
CA LEU A 362 7.14 -6.09 -15.65
C LEU A 362 6.41 -4.76 -15.38
N ILE A 363 5.86 -4.55 -14.17
CA ILE A 363 5.24 -3.29 -13.77
C ILE A 363 6.27 -2.16 -13.77
N GLU A 364 7.46 -2.38 -13.18
CA GLU A 364 8.55 -1.41 -13.17
C GLU A 364 9.00 -1.04 -14.60
N SER A 365 9.22 -2.03 -15.45
CA SER A 365 9.69 -1.81 -16.83
C SER A 365 8.62 -1.20 -17.73
N SER A 366 7.33 -1.37 -17.42
CA SER A 366 6.23 -0.82 -18.20
C SER A 366 6.04 0.70 -18.03
N GLY A 367 6.61 1.28 -16.95
CA GLY A 367 6.44 2.69 -16.62
C GLY A 367 5.02 3.05 -16.14
N TRP A 368 4.14 2.08 -15.88
CA TRP A 368 2.78 2.33 -15.39
C TRP A 368 2.77 3.08 -14.07
N ILE A 369 3.73 2.80 -13.21
CA ILE A 369 3.97 3.53 -11.97
C ILE A 369 5.36 4.17 -12.10
N PRO A 370 5.43 5.48 -12.38
CA PRO A 370 6.71 6.15 -12.56
C PRO A 370 7.59 5.99 -11.32
N TYR A 371 8.84 5.59 -11.55
CA TYR A 371 9.88 5.47 -10.50
C TYR A 371 9.52 4.54 -9.35
N ALA A 372 8.67 3.53 -9.58
CA ALA A 372 8.37 2.53 -8.56
C ALA A 372 9.54 1.55 -8.40
N GLU A 373 10.09 1.49 -7.21
CA GLU A 373 11.04 0.45 -6.79
C GLU A 373 10.26 -0.61 -6.01
N LEU A 374 9.67 -1.58 -6.71
CA LEU A 374 8.80 -2.58 -6.11
C LEU A 374 9.62 -3.74 -5.55
N SER A 375 9.61 -3.91 -4.24
CA SER A 375 10.29 -5.01 -3.57
C SER A 375 9.32 -6.01 -2.96
N ILE A 376 9.71 -7.28 -2.91
CA ILE A 376 8.92 -8.32 -2.26
C ILE A 376 9.10 -8.22 -0.75
N ASN A 377 8.01 -8.00 -0.02
CA ASN A 377 8.01 -8.10 1.42
C ASN A 377 8.00 -9.56 1.87
N TYR A 378 9.16 -10.07 2.30
CA TYR A 378 9.31 -11.46 2.74
C TYR A 378 8.50 -11.81 3.99
N ARG A 379 8.13 -10.83 4.84
CA ARG A 379 7.26 -11.06 6.00
C ARG A 379 5.84 -11.35 5.54
N VAL A 380 5.32 -10.53 4.61
CA VAL A 380 4.00 -10.73 4.01
C VAL A 380 3.96 -12.04 3.25
N PHE A 381 5.03 -12.37 2.51
CA PHE A 381 5.17 -13.67 1.86
C PHE A 381 5.03 -14.82 2.86
N LEU A 382 5.76 -14.78 3.97
CA LEU A 382 5.70 -15.83 4.98
C LEU A 382 4.29 -16.00 5.54
N TYR A 383 3.60 -14.91 5.87
CA TYR A 383 2.22 -14.97 6.37
C TYR A 383 1.25 -15.54 5.32
N ALA A 384 1.32 -15.07 4.08
CA ALA A 384 0.50 -15.57 2.99
C ALA A 384 0.77 -17.05 2.71
N TRP A 385 2.04 -17.45 2.76
CA TRP A 385 2.45 -18.85 2.55
C TRP A 385 1.98 -19.77 3.67
N VAL A 386 2.10 -19.36 4.94
CA VAL A 386 1.58 -20.11 6.09
C VAL A 386 0.06 -20.27 5.99
N LEU A 387 -0.64 -19.20 5.58
CA LEU A 387 -2.08 -19.22 5.38
C LEU A 387 -2.48 -20.17 4.25
N ALA A 388 -1.80 -20.09 3.10
CA ALA A 388 -2.02 -21.02 1.97
C ALA A 388 -1.70 -22.48 2.36
N PHE A 389 -0.66 -22.70 3.16
CA PHE A 389 -0.32 -24.01 3.70
C PHE A 389 -1.43 -24.56 4.59
N PHE A 390 -2.00 -23.73 5.47
CA PHE A 390 -3.12 -24.11 6.34
C PHE A 390 -4.35 -24.50 5.53
N PHE A 391 -4.74 -23.71 4.54
CA PHE A 391 -5.86 -24.04 3.65
C PHE A 391 -5.56 -25.26 2.77
N GLY A 392 -4.34 -25.41 2.30
CA GLY A 392 -3.88 -26.59 1.58
C GLY A 392 -3.99 -27.87 2.40
N LEU A 393 -3.63 -27.83 3.69
CA LEU A 393 -3.81 -28.93 4.61
C LEU A 393 -5.29 -29.26 4.82
N LEU A 394 -6.13 -28.25 5.10
CA LEU A 394 -7.57 -28.46 5.29
C LEU A 394 -8.21 -29.10 4.07
N SER A 395 -7.82 -28.68 2.86
CA SER A 395 -8.33 -29.24 1.60
C SER A 395 -7.96 -30.70 1.39
N GLY A 396 -6.85 -31.16 1.94
CA GLY A 396 -6.38 -32.53 1.84
C GLY A 396 -6.86 -33.45 2.98
N VAL A 397 -6.89 -32.93 4.20
CA VAL A 397 -7.23 -33.74 5.42
C VAL A 397 -8.67 -34.19 5.38
N TYR A 398 -9.62 -33.34 5.04
CA TYR A 398 -11.04 -33.68 5.04
C TYR A 398 -11.38 -34.83 4.08
N PRO A 399 -11.03 -34.77 2.78
CA PRO A 399 -11.27 -35.90 1.88
C PRO A 399 -10.51 -37.18 2.29
N ALA A 400 -9.26 -37.06 2.74
CA ALA A 400 -8.44 -38.18 3.17
C ALA A 400 -9.04 -38.88 4.38
N TRP A 401 -9.52 -38.11 5.37
CA TRP A 401 -10.20 -38.66 6.55
C TRP A 401 -11.51 -39.38 6.18
N ARG A 402 -12.33 -38.80 5.29
CA ARG A 402 -13.56 -39.42 4.83
C ARG A 402 -13.31 -40.73 4.09
N THR A 403 -12.33 -40.75 3.19
CA THR A 403 -11.98 -41.98 2.41
C THR A 403 -11.32 -43.03 3.27
N SER A 404 -10.56 -42.62 4.29
CA SER A 404 -9.93 -43.58 5.22
C SER A 404 -10.94 -44.35 6.07
N ARG A 405 -12.17 -43.95 6.18
CA ARG A 405 -13.26 -44.64 6.89
C ARG A 405 -14.07 -45.59 6.02
N LEU A 406 -13.84 -45.63 4.70
CA LEU A 406 -14.51 -46.55 3.82
C LEU A 406 -14.08 -48.03 4.15
N HIS A 407 -15.04 -48.92 4.17
CA HIS A 407 -14.75 -50.35 4.33
C HIS A 407 -14.01 -50.86 3.09
N PRO A 408 -13.04 -51.81 3.24
CA PRO A 408 -12.29 -52.39 2.11
C PRO A 408 -13.18 -52.96 1.00
N VAL A 409 -14.32 -53.56 1.36
CA VAL A 409 -15.29 -54.13 0.43
C VAL A 409 -15.99 -53.05 -0.43
N GLU A 410 -16.30 -51.88 0.16
CA GLU A 410 -16.90 -50.75 -0.55
C GLU A 410 -15.89 -50.06 -1.48
N ALA A 411 -14.62 -50.00 -1.03
CA ALA A 411 -13.53 -49.47 -1.84
C ALA A 411 -13.24 -50.32 -3.09
N LEU A 412 -13.42 -51.63 -3.01
CA LEU A 412 -13.26 -52.54 -4.14
C LEU A 412 -14.48 -52.62 -5.05
N ARG A 413 -15.71 -52.41 -4.51
CA ARG A 413 -16.97 -52.33 -5.28
C ARG A 413 -17.24 -50.96 -5.92
N GLY A 414 -16.52 -49.94 -5.53
CA GLY A 414 -16.80 -48.53 -5.88
C GLY A 414 -16.46 -48.09 -7.29
N GLY A 415 -16.75 -48.91 -8.27
CA GLY A 415 -16.70 -48.54 -9.69
C GLY A 415 -18.05 -48.51 -10.40
N ALA A 416 -19.18 -48.74 -9.67
CA ALA A 416 -20.49 -48.81 -10.29
C ALA A 416 -21.50 -47.88 -9.56
N ARG A 417 -21.40 -46.56 -9.81
CA ARG A 417 -22.53 -45.63 -9.87
C ARG A 417 -22.06 -44.28 -10.36
#